data_8701241ddbfe4cc752b25516b26ec364
#
_entry.id   8701241ddbfe4cc752b25516b26ec364
#
_cell.length_a   1.000
_cell.length_b   1.000
_cell.length_c   1.000
_cell.angle_alpha   90.00
_cell.angle_beta   90.00
_cell.angle_gamma   90.00
#
_symmetry.space_group_name_H-M   'P 1'
#
loop_
_entity.id
_entity.type
_entity.pdbx_description
1 polymer ?
#
loop_
_entity_poly.entity_id
_entity_poly.type
_entity_poly.pdbx_seq_one_letter_code
_entity_poly.pdbx_strand_id
1 'polypeptide(L)'
;SEMCIRDSTQTLWQLLRRYRVPVFVFVTKMDLPGAERAALMDDLRAHLSGACVDFTDPDPEQIALCDEAVLEQYLDTGALPDETVRALIRSRKLFPCLFGSGLKLAGVDELLAVLTRYAAPPDYPSEFGARVYKIMRDAQGNRLTCLKVTGGQLRVRTPLTYLPRGADTPVQEKVNAIRLYSGEKFETAETVPAGGVCAVQGLTQTYPGQG
;
A
#
# COMPACT_ATOMS: atom_id res chain seq x y z
N SER A 1 -21.20 -9.67 20.07
CA SER A 1 -20.24 -8.62 19.77
C SER A 1 -19.75 -8.75 18.32
N GLU A 2 -20.10 -7.78 17.53
CA GLU A 2 -19.99 -7.69 16.09
C GLU A 2 -18.53 -7.71 15.62
N MET A 3 -18.03 -8.89 15.28
CA MET A 3 -16.85 -9.03 14.43
C MET A 3 -17.25 -9.22 12.96
N CYS A 4 -18.26 -8.48 12.55
CA CYS A 4 -18.68 -8.45 11.15
C CYS A 4 -17.78 -7.54 10.34
N ILE A 5 -17.45 -7.95 9.13
CA ILE A 5 -16.83 -7.07 8.13
C ILE A 5 -17.82 -5.94 7.88
N ARG A 6 -17.45 -4.74 8.33
CA ARG A 6 -18.33 -3.56 8.23
C ARG A 6 -18.47 -3.12 6.77
N ASP A 7 -19.58 -2.45 6.45
CA ASP A 7 -19.85 -1.87 5.14
C ASP A 7 -18.68 -1.02 4.61
N SER A 8 -18.01 -0.30 5.50
CA SER A 8 -16.80 0.46 5.17
C SER A 8 -15.65 -0.42 4.65
N THR A 9 -15.47 -1.62 5.21
CA THR A 9 -14.45 -2.57 4.75
C THR A 9 -14.80 -3.10 3.37
N GLN A 10 -16.06 -3.42 3.13
CA GLN A 10 -16.53 -3.87 1.81
C GLN A 10 -16.38 -2.78 0.77
N THR A 11 -16.71 -1.52 1.10
CA THR A 11 -16.53 -0.37 0.22
C THR A 11 -15.05 -0.19 -0.15
N LEU A 12 -14.15 -0.23 0.83
CA LEU A 12 -12.70 -0.16 0.59
C LEU A 12 -12.22 -1.34 -0.25
N TRP A 13 -12.71 -2.55 0.00
CA TRP A 13 -12.38 -3.74 -0.77
C TRP A 13 -12.73 -3.57 -2.27
N GLN A 14 -13.93 -3.03 -2.56
CA GLN A 14 -14.35 -2.75 -3.94
C GLN A 14 -13.48 -1.68 -4.61
N LEU A 15 -13.10 -0.63 -3.89
CA LEU A 15 -12.18 0.38 -4.39
C LEU A 15 -10.79 -0.21 -4.70
N LEU A 16 -10.23 -1.00 -3.78
CA LEU A 16 -8.95 -1.68 -3.99
C LEU A 16 -9.00 -2.67 -5.16
N ARG A 17 -10.14 -3.34 -5.36
CA ARG A 17 -10.39 -4.19 -6.53
C ARG A 17 -10.42 -3.38 -7.82
N ARG A 18 -11.14 -2.27 -7.85
CA ARG A 18 -11.24 -1.38 -9.02
C ARG A 18 -9.88 -0.85 -9.46
N TYR A 19 -9.03 -0.49 -8.51
CA TYR A 19 -7.68 0.04 -8.78
C TYR A 19 -6.60 -1.05 -8.83
N ARG A 20 -6.96 -2.32 -8.74
CA ARG A 20 -6.05 -3.47 -8.77
C ARG A 20 -4.91 -3.39 -7.75
N VAL A 21 -5.19 -2.83 -6.56
CA VAL A 21 -4.19 -2.72 -5.49
C VAL A 21 -4.03 -4.07 -4.80
N PRO A 22 -2.81 -4.61 -4.64
CA PRO A 22 -2.54 -5.78 -3.80
C PRO A 22 -3.00 -5.53 -2.36
N VAL A 23 -3.53 -6.56 -1.69
CA VAL A 23 -4.11 -6.40 -0.35
C VAL A 23 -3.58 -7.47 0.58
N PHE A 24 -3.14 -7.05 1.75
CA PHE A 24 -2.88 -7.88 2.92
C PHE A 24 -3.94 -7.54 3.97
N VAL A 25 -4.49 -8.56 4.62
CA VAL A 25 -5.54 -8.40 5.64
C VAL A 25 -4.93 -8.66 7.01
N PHE A 26 -5.08 -7.71 7.94
CA PHE A 26 -4.67 -7.89 9.33
C PHE A 26 -5.89 -7.77 10.24
N VAL A 27 -6.31 -8.90 10.82
CA VAL A 27 -7.42 -8.96 11.74
C VAL A 27 -6.93 -8.65 13.14
N THR A 28 -7.38 -7.52 13.68
CA THR A 28 -6.95 -7.04 15.00
C THR A 28 -7.91 -7.47 16.10
N LYS A 29 -7.52 -7.19 17.37
CA LYS A 29 -8.32 -7.48 18.57
C LYS A 29 -8.51 -8.97 18.84
N MET A 30 -7.56 -9.81 18.46
CA MET A 30 -7.57 -11.24 18.76
C MET A 30 -7.39 -11.57 20.24
N ASP A 31 -7.10 -10.57 21.06
CA ASP A 31 -7.03 -10.66 22.52
C ASP A 31 -8.40 -10.55 23.22
N LEU A 32 -9.46 -10.28 22.48
CA LEU A 32 -10.81 -10.20 23.02
C LEU A 32 -11.45 -11.60 23.14
N PRO A 33 -12.27 -11.85 24.18
CA PRO A 33 -13.01 -13.10 24.34
C PRO A 33 -13.92 -13.37 23.13
N GLY A 34 -13.93 -14.61 22.63
CA GLY A 34 -14.75 -15.04 21.50
C GLY A 34 -14.16 -14.71 20.12
N ALA A 35 -12.92 -14.26 20.05
CA ALA A 35 -12.20 -14.12 18.78
C ALA A 35 -11.68 -15.50 18.33
N GLU A 36 -12.45 -16.19 17.50
CA GLU A 36 -12.06 -17.48 16.93
C GLU A 36 -11.52 -17.31 15.52
N ARG A 37 -10.26 -17.67 15.31
CA ARG A 37 -9.53 -17.49 14.05
C ARG A 37 -10.19 -18.23 12.88
N ALA A 38 -10.65 -19.46 13.08
CA ALA A 38 -11.30 -20.24 12.04
C ALA A 38 -12.59 -19.57 11.55
N ALA A 39 -13.46 -19.16 12.47
CA ALA A 39 -14.71 -18.45 12.13
C ALA A 39 -14.45 -17.13 11.42
N LEU A 40 -13.39 -16.40 11.80
CA LEU A 40 -12.99 -15.16 11.14
C LEU A 40 -12.45 -15.41 9.73
N MET A 41 -11.71 -16.49 9.50
CA MET A 41 -11.27 -16.88 8.16
C MET A 41 -12.46 -17.19 7.25
N ASP A 42 -13.46 -17.92 7.76
CA ASP A 42 -14.66 -18.22 6.98
C ASP A 42 -15.45 -16.94 6.64
N ASP A 43 -15.53 -16.00 7.57
CA ASP A 43 -16.15 -14.69 7.35
C ASP A 43 -15.39 -13.87 6.29
N LEU A 44 -14.05 -13.84 6.33
CA LEU A 44 -13.21 -13.19 5.32
C LEU A 44 -13.42 -13.82 3.93
N ARG A 45 -13.48 -15.14 3.85
CA ARG A 45 -13.72 -15.87 2.59
C ARG A 45 -15.10 -15.58 2.02
N ALA A 46 -16.11 -15.55 2.86
CA ALA A 46 -17.50 -15.29 2.45
C ALA A 46 -17.73 -13.85 1.98
N HIS A 47 -17.14 -12.86 2.65
CA HIS A 47 -17.44 -11.45 2.42
C HIS A 47 -16.42 -10.71 1.55
N LEU A 48 -15.17 -11.17 1.47
CA LEU A 48 -14.12 -10.52 0.67
C LEU A 48 -13.74 -11.37 -0.54
N SER A 49 -13.16 -12.55 -0.32
CA SER A 49 -12.75 -13.45 -1.41
C SER A 49 -12.45 -14.85 -0.89
N GLY A 50 -12.85 -15.88 -1.63
CA GLY A 50 -12.44 -17.27 -1.38
C GLY A 50 -10.91 -17.49 -1.42
N ALA A 51 -10.16 -16.57 -2.02
CA ALA A 51 -8.70 -16.59 -2.06
C ALA A 51 -8.02 -15.95 -0.83
N CYS A 52 -8.75 -15.70 0.26
CA CYS A 52 -8.19 -15.35 1.55
C CYS A 52 -7.54 -16.58 2.17
N VAL A 53 -6.23 -16.50 2.45
CA VAL A 53 -5.43 -17.58 3.03
C VAL A 53 -4.75 -17.10 4.29
N ASP A 54 -4.76 -17.94 5.33
CA ASP A 54 -4.09 -17.65 6.59
C ASP A 54 -2.56 -17.75 6.44
N PHE A 55 -1.88 -16.65 6.71
CA PHE A 55 -0.41 -16.54 6.60
C PHE A 55 0.30 -16.55 7.96
N THR A 56 -0.43 -16.83 9.05
CA THR A 56 0.21 -17.06 10.36
C THR A 56 0.94 -18.41 10.38
N ASP A 57 0.36 -19.41 9.70
CA ASP A 57 0.97 -20.73 9.43
C ASP A 57 0.56 -21.13 8.00
N PRO A 58 1.28 -20.61 6.99
CA PRO A 58 0.84 -20.72 5.62
C PRO A 58 0.99 -22.15 5.09
N ASP A 59 -0.11 -22.74 4.66
CA ASP A 59 -0.14 -24.02 3.96
C ASP A 59 0.11 -23.80 2.45
N PRO A 60 1.21 -24.32 1.89
CA PRO A 60 1.52 -24.17 0.47
C PRO A 60 0.43 -24.71 -0.47
N GLU A 61 -0.29 -25.76 -0.08
CA GLU A 61 -1.36 -26.32 -0.88
C GLU A 61 -2.56 -25.35 -0.98
N GLN A 62 -2.95 -24.72 0.13
CA GLN A 62 -4.01 -23.70 0.13
C GLN A 62 -3.64 -22.48 -0.72
N ILE A 63 -2.36 -22.12 -0.74
CA ILE A 63 -1.88 -21.03 -1.60
C ILE A 63 -1.94 -21.44 -3.07
N ALA A 64 -1.50 -22.66 -3.39
CA ALA A 64 -1.51 -23.18 -4.75
C ALA A 64 -2.94 -23.28 -5.32
N LEU A 65 -3.91 -23.66 -4.51
CA LEU A 65 -5.34 -23.72 -4.88
C LEU A 65 -5.93 -22.37 -5.36
N CYS A 66 -5.24 -21.25 -5.11
CA CYS A 66 -5.70 -19.93 -5.58
C CYS A 66 -5.54 -19.73 -7.10
N ASP A 67 -4.78 -20.59 -7.78
CA ASP A 67 -4.56 -20.52 -9.23
C ASP A 67 -4.28 -21.90 -9.82
N GLU A 68 -4.99 -22.25 -10.89
CA GLU A 68 -4.91 -23.59 -11.50
C GLU A 68 -3.50 -23.94 -12.00
N ALA A 69 -2.82 -22.99 -12.67
CA ALA A 69 -1.47 -23.23 -13.17
C ALA A 69 -0.44 -23.35 -12.05
N VAL A 70 -0.63 -22.64 -10.94
CA VAL A 70 0.22 -22.75 -9.75
C VAL A 70 -0.02 -24.07 -9.03
N LEU A 71 -1.26 -24.54 -9.00
CA LEU A 71 -1.59 -25.85 -8.43
C LEU A 71 -0.94 -26.98 -9.22
N GLU A 72 -1.04 -26.96 -10.55
CA GLU A 72 -0.36 -27.94 -11.41
C GLU A 72 1.15 -27.95 -11.14
N GLN A 73 1.79 -26.78 -11.14
CA GLN A 73 3.22 -26.67 -10.85
C GLN A 73 3.57 -27.21 -9.45
N TYR A 74 2.75 -26.92 -8.45
CA TYR A 74 2.96 -27.39 -7.09
C TYR A 74 2.83 -28.93 -6.98
N LEU A 75 1.83 -29.52 -7.65
CA LEU A 75 1.64 -30.98 -7.68
C LEU A 75 2.82 -31.68 -8.37
N ASP A 76 3.39 -31.10 -9.42
CA ASP A 76 4.53 -31.66 -10.14
C ASP A 76 5.85 -31.53 -9.38
N THR A 77 6.07 -30.42 -8.70
CA THR A 77 7.38 -30.07 -8.11
C THR A 77 7.45 -30.19 -6.59
N GLY A 78 6.30 -30.18 -5.91
CA GLY A 78 6.20 -30.09 -4.45
C GLY A 78 6.71 -28.77 -3.87
N ALA A 79 6.99 -27.77 -4.72
CA ALA A 79 7.61 -26.52 -4.31
C ALA A 79 6.75 -25.30 -4.72
N LEU A 80 6.66 -24.33 -3.82
CA LEU A 80 5.99 -23.04 -4.04
C LEU A 80 7.00 -21.88 -3.81
N PRO A 81 7.65 -21.41 -4.88
CA PRO A 81 8.62 -20.32 -4.78
C PRO A 81 7.98 -19.01 -4.30
N ASP A 82 8.71 -18.20 -3.51
CA ASP A 82 8.26 -16.90 -3.04
C ASP A 82 7.82 -15.97 -4.18
N GLU A 83 8.50 -16.04 -5.33
CA GLU A 83 8.14 -15.22 -6.49
C GLU A 83 6.77 -15.57 -7.04
N THR A 84 6.39 -16.85 -7.04
CA THR A 84 5.05 -17.29 -7.40
C THR A 84 4.00 -16.72 -6.43
N VAL A 85 4.27 -16.76 -5.13
CA VAL A 85 3.39 -16.18 -4.11
C VAL A 85 3.25 -14.66 -4.32
N ARG A 86 4.35 -13.94 -4.57
CA ARG A 86 4.33 -12.50 -4.90
C ARG A 86 3.48 -12.22 -6.13
N ALA A 87 3.62 -13.02 -7.18
CA ALA A 87 2.84 -12.87 -8.41
C ALA A 87 1.34 -13.07 -8.18
N LEU A 88 0.94 -14.05 -7.38
CA LEU A 88 -0.45 -14.27 -6.97
C LEU A 88 -1.02 -13.07 -6.20
N ILE A 89 -0.27 -12.54 -5.24
CA ILE A 89 -0.68 -11.36 -4.45
C ILE A 89 -0.79 -10.13 -5.37
N ARG A 90 0.22 -9.90 -6.23
CA ARG A 90 0.26 -8.76 -7.17
C ARG A 90 -0.91 -8.80 -8.17
N SER A 91 -1.26 -9.98 -8.65
CA SER A 91 -2.41 -10.20 -9.56
C SER A 91 -3.76 -10.26 -8.85
N ARG A 92 -3.79 -10.14 -7.51
CA ARG A 92 -5.00 -10.25 -6.68
C ARG A 92 -5.70 -11.61 -6.77
N LYS A 93 -4.95 -12.66 -6.97
CA LYS A 93 -5.42 -14.05 -6.92
C LYS A 93 -5.24 -14.66 -5.53
N LEU A 94 -4.48 -14.01 -4.65
CA LEU A 94 -4.20 -14.43 -3.28
C LEU A 94 -4.24 -13.20 -2.36
N PHE A 95 -4.85 -13.37 -1.18
CA PHE A 95 -4.96 -12.35 -0.14
C PHE A 95 -4.45 -12.91 1.19
N PRO A 96 -3.20 -12.59 1.56
CA PRO A 96 -2.65 -13.00 2.85
C PRO A 96 -3.45 -12.40 4.01
N CYS A 97 -3.90 -13.25 4.92
CA CYS A 97 -4.61 -12.88 6.14
C CYS A 97 -3.75 -13.22 7.34
N LEU A 98 -3.61 -12.27 8.27
CA LEU A 98 -2.90 -12.44 9.52
C LEU A 98 -3.77 -11.97 10.67
N PHE A 99 -3.46 -12.44 11.87
CA PHE A 99 -4.26 -12.22 13.07
C PHE A 99 -3.37 -11.69 14.19
N GLY A 100 -3.90 -10.72 14.94
CA GLY A 100 -3.10 -10.15 16.02
C GLY A 100 -3.86 -9.16 16.91
N SER A 101 -3.11 -8.50 17.77
CA SER A 101 -3.61 -7.46 18.66
C SER A 101 -2.71 -6.24 18.59
N GLY A 102 -3.25 -5.12 18.10
CA GLY A 102 -2.51 -3.86 18.07
C GLY A 102 -2.17 -3.32 19.46
N LEU A 103 -2.98 -3.63 20.47
CA LEU A 103 -2.71 -3.22 21.86
C LEU A 103 -1.55 -3.99 22.49
N LYS A 104 -1.48 -5.30 22.21
CA LYS A 104 -0.45 -6.19 22.75
C LYS A 104 0.73 -6.39 21.81
N LEU A 105 0.68 -5.79 20.62
CA LEU A 105 1.64 -5.97 19.52
C LEU A 105 1.79 -7.43 19.05
N ALA A 106 0.89 -8.32 19.45
CA ALA A 106 0.90 -9.72 19.00
C ALA A 106 0.54 -9.79 17.51
N GLY A 107 1.29 -10.59 16.73
CA GLY A 107 1.09 -10.76 15.29
C GLY A 107 1.63 -9.61 14.42
N VAL A 108 2.17 -8.55 15.02
CA VAL A 108 2.69 -7.39 14.26
C VAL A 108 4.01 -7.72 13.57
N ASP A 109 4.91 -8.42 14.26
CA ASP A 109 6.20 -8.82 13.69
C ASP A 109 6.01 -9.81 12.53
N GLU A 110 5.06 -10.73 12.65
CA GLU A 110 4.66 -11.66 11.59
C GLU A 110 4.08 -10.91 10.38
N LEU A 111 3.21 -9.91 10.60
CA LEU A 111 2.72 -9.04 9.53
C LEU A 111 3.85 -8.32 8.80
N LEU A 112 4.79 -7.73 9.56
CA LEU A 112 5.93 -7.01 8.97
C LEU A 112 6.84 -7.96 8.19
N ALA A 113 7.08 -9.17 8.69
CA ALA A 113 7.84 -10.20 7.98
C ALA A 113 7.17 -10.62 6.67
N VAL A 114 5.86 -10.86 6.69
CA VAL A 114 5.09 -11.22 5.50
C VAL A 114 5.08 -10.06 4.48
N LEU A 115 4.89 -8.82 4.92
CA LEU A 115 4.97 -7.64 4.06
C LEU A 115 6.37 -7.51 3.43
N THR A 116 7.43 -7.65 4.21
CA THR A 116 8.81 -7.56 3.72
C THR A 116 9.12 -8.65 2.69
N ARG A 117 8.60 -9.86 2.90
CA ARG A 117 8.83 -11.01 2.03
C ARG A 117 8.03 -10.96 0.74
N TYR A 118 6.78 -10.52 0.77
CA TYR A 118 5.83 -10.69 -0.33
C TYR A 118 5.30 -9.38 -0.94
N ALA A 119 5.43 -8.22 -0.28
CA ALA A 119 5.08 -6.95 -0.89
C ALA A 119 6.19 -6.49 -1.83
N ALA A 120 6.08 -6.82 -3.11
CA ALA A 120 7.00 -6.33 -4.10
C ALA A 120 6.74 -4.84 -4.39
N PRO A 121 7.76 -3.96 -4.33
CA PRO A 121 7.60 -2.60 -4.81
C PRO A 121 7.26 -2.61 -6.30
N PRO A 122 6.44 -1.68 -6.80
CA PRO A 122 6.22 -1.55 -8.23
C PRO A 122 7.52 -1.12 -8.92
N ASP A 123 7.66 -1.55 -10.19
CA ASP A 123 8.73 -1.04 -11.04
C ASP A 123 8.43 0.42 -11.40
N TYR A 124 9.35 1.30 -11.07
CA TYR A 124 9.23 2.72 -11.35
C TYR A 124 10.08 3.09 -12.58
N PRO A 125 9.56 3.92 -13.51
CA PRO A 125 10.34 4.42 -14.61
C PRO A 125 11.53 5.27 -14.11
N SER A 126 12.59 5.36 -14.93
CA SER A 126 13.76 6.17 -14.63
C SER A 126 13.50 7.67 -14.76
N GLU A 127 12.54 8.05 -15.60
CA GLU A 127 12.12 9.43 -15.76
C GLU A 127 11.36 9.92 -14.51
N PHE A 128 11.57 11.20 -14.17
CA PHE A 128 10.89 11.79 -13.02
C PHE A 128 9.37 11.83 -13.27
N GLY A 129 8.65 11.34 -12.29
CA GLY A 129 7.20 11.44 -12.19
C GLY A 129 6.79 11.62 -10.74
N ALA A 130 5.70 12.33 -10.52
CA ALA A 130 5.14 12.48 -9.19
C ALA A 130 3.62 12.64 -9.26
N ARG A 131 2.91 12.24 -8.21
CA ARG A 131 1.46 12.45 -8.10
C ARG A 131 1.13 13.20 -6.83
N VAL A 132 0.48 14.34 -6.98
CA VAL A 132 0.00 15.15 -5.86
C VAL A 132 -1.27 14.52 -5.29
N TYR A 133 -1.28 14.21 -4.00
CA TYR A 133 -2.45 13.63 -3.34
C TYR A 133 -3.12 14.58 -2.34
N LYS A 134 -2.38 15.57 -1.82
CA LYS A 134 -2.90 16.51 -0.82
C LYS A 134 -2.15 17.85 -0.88
N ILE A 135 -2.87 18.92 -0.57
CA ILE A 135 -2.28 20.22 -0.23
C ILE A 135 -2.53 20.49 1.24
N MET A 136 -1.52 20.90 1.95
CA MET A 136 -1.61 21.29 3.36
C MET A 136 -0.86 22.61 3.62
N ARG A 137 -0.99 23.15 4.82
CA ARG A 137 -0.21 24.30 5.31
C ARG A 137 0.50 23.89 6.60
N ASP A 138 1.72 24.37 6.77
CA ASP A 138 2.43 24.23 8.04
C ASP A 138 1.94 25.23 9.10
N ALA A 139 2.50 25.13 10.30
CA ALA A 139 2.16 26.03 11.42
C ALA A 139 2.43 27.51 11.14
N GLN A 140 3.32 27.82 10.18
CA GLN A 140 3.63 29.17 9.74
C GLN A 140 2.76 29.63 8.55
N GLY A 141 1.81 28.80 8.10
CA GLY A 141 0.93 29.06 6.96
C GLY A 141 1.54 28.78 5.59
N ASN A 142 2.78 28.29 5.51
CA ASN A 142 3.42 27.96 4.24
C ASN A 142 2.71 26.80 3.56
N ARG A 143 2.52 26.95 2.23
CA ARG A 143 1.93 25.90 1.41
C ARG A 143 2.87 24.70 1.27
N LEU A 144 2.33 23.51 1.48
CA LEU A 144 3.00 22.22 1.28
C LEU A 144 2.23 21.40 0.26
N THR A 145 2.90 20.99 -0.80
CA THR A 145 2.40 20.05 -1.78
C THR A 145 2.81 18.63 -1.39
N CYS A 146 1.86 17.83 -0.94
CA CYS A 146 2.10 16.43 -0.58
C CYS A 146 1.99 15.57 -1.83
N LEU A 147 3.05 14.85 -2.15
CA LEU A 147 3.15 14.04 -3.36
C LEU A 147 3.84 12.69 -3.10
N LYS A 148 3.55 11.74 -3.97
CA LYS A 148 4.29 10.50 -4.11
C LYS A 148 5.13 10.59 -5.37
N VAL A 149 6.42 10.27 -5.27
CA VAL A 149 7.31 10.15 -6.43
C VAL A 149 6.99 8.83 -7.13
N THR A 150 6.62 8.89 -8.41
CA THR A 150 6.19 7.75 -9.23
C THR A 150 7.19 7.35 -10.31
N GLY A 151 8.33 8.05 -10.39
CA GLY A 151 9.42 7.76 -11.31
C GLY A 151 10.66 8.57 -10.96
N GLY A 152 11.84 8.07 -11.29
CA GLY A 152 13.11 8.74 -11.05
C GLY A 152 13.33 9.13 -9.59
N GLN A 153 13.68 10.39 -9.38
CA GLN A 153 13.89 10.95 -8.03
C GLN A 153 13.58 12.45 -8.02
N LEU A 154 13.08 12.92 -6.89
CA LEU A 154 12.88 14.33 -6.61
C LEU A 154 14.06 14.87 -5.82
N ARG A 155 14.61 16.02 -6.22
CA ARG A 155 15.68 16.70 -5.50
C ARG A 155 15.29 18.12 -5.14
N VAL A 156 15.82 18.64 -4.03
CA VAL A 156 15.76 20.06 -3.69
C VAL A 156 16.43 20.87 -4.79
N ARG A 157 15.89 22.06 -5.06
CA ARG A 157 16.32 23.00 -6.11
C ARG A 157 16.04 22.55 -7.56
N THR A 158 15.40 21.40 -7.76
CA THR A 158 14.96 20.97 -9.10
C THR A 158 13.81 21.86 -9.58
N PRO A 159 13.91 22.44 -10.79
CA PRO A 159 12.77 23.08 -11.44
C PRO A 159 11.79 22.00 -11.92
N LEU A 160 10.53 22.15 -11.58
CA LEU A 160 9.45 21.30 -12.04
C LEU A 160 8.53 22.10 -12.94
N THR A 161 8.25 21.54 -14.12
CA THR A 161 7.30 22.11 -15.08
C THR A 161 6.00 21.34 -15.01
N TYR A 162 4.89 22.02 -14.80
CA TYR A 162 3.58 21.39 -14.74
C TYR A 162 2.49 22.36 -15.22
N LEU A 163 1.32 21.81 -15.57
CA LEU A 163 0.17 22.60 -16.03
C LEU A 163 -0.76 22.86 -14.84
N PRO A 164 -0.96 24.11 -14.41
CA PRO A 164 -1.94 24.45 -13.38
C PRO A 164 -3.36 24.12 -13.83
N ARG A 165 -4.26 23.96 -12.87
CA ARG A 165 -5.65 23.63 -13.16
C ARG A 165 -6.34 24.78 -13.93
N GLY A 166 -6.84 24.47 -15.13
CA GLY A 166 -7.53 25.47 -15.99
C GLY A 166 -6.61 26.47 -16.69
N ALA A 167 -5.29 26.22 -16.67
CA ALA A 167 -4.35 27.01 -17.44
C ALA A 167 -3.98 26.31 -18.75
N ASP A 168 -3.74 27.09 -19.80
CA ASP A 168 -3.31 26.60 -21.11
C ASP A 168 -1.77 26.61 -21.26
N THR A 169 -1.08 27.24 -20.33
CA THR A 169 0.38 27.34 -20.36
C THR A 169 1.00 26.71 -19.13
N PRO A 170 2.04 25.87 -19.28
CA PRO A 170 2.76 25.30 -18.16
C PRO A 170 3.51 26.37 -17.38
N VAL A 171 3.64 26.15 -16.09
CA VAL A 171 4.47 26.97 -15.19
C VAL A 171 5.68 26.16 -14.74
N GLN A 172 6.78 26.86 -14.51
CA GLN A 172 7.98 26.28 -13.95
C GLN A 172 8.21 26.87 -12.54
N GLU A 173 8.24 26.01 -11.55
CA GLU A 173 8.49 26.37 -10.15
C GLU A 173 9.60 25.49 -9.57
N LYS A 174 10.27 26.00 -8.55
CA LYS A 174 11.42 25.34 -7.96
C LYS A 174 11.07 24.70 -6.63
N VAL A 175 11.55 23.48 -6.41
CA VAL A 175 11.47 22.79 -5.12
C VAL A 175 12.41 23.48 -4.13
N ASN A 176 11.86 24.17 -3.14
CA ASN A 176 12.64 24.90 -2.13
C ASN A 176 13.09 24.00 -0.98
N ALA A 177 12.21 23.10 -0.54
CA ALA A 177 12.50 22.14 0.53
C ALA A 177 11.64 20.89 0.36
N ILE A 178 12.16 19.76 0.83
CA ILE A 178 11.45 18.48 0.90
C ILE A 178 11.39 18.07 2.36
N ARG A 179 10.20 17.66 2.83
CA ARG A 179 9.95 17.19 4.19
C ARG A 179 9.39 15.76 4.15
N LEU A 180 9.98 14.87 4.92
CA LEU A 180 9.49 13.52 5.18
C LEU A 180 8.79 13.53 6.53
N TYR A 181 7.49 13.28 6.54
CA TYR A 181 6.68 13.28 7.75
C TYR A 181 6.59 11.91 8.40
N SER A 182 6.73 11.87 9.74
CA SER A 182 6.41 10.74 10.59
C SER A 182 5.49 11.24 11.71
N GLY A 183 4.19 11.06 11.53
CA GLY A 183 3.18 11.70 12.36
C GLY A 183 3.21 13.24 12.21
N GLU A 184 3.36 13.96 13.34
CA GLU A 184 3.46 15.43 13.35
C GLU A 184 4.89 15.95 13.13
N LYS A 185 5.88 15.08 13.31
CA LYS A 185 7.30 15.43 13.12
C LYS A 185 7.70 15.24 11.66
N PHE A 186 8.68 16.02 11.23
CA PHE A 186 9.27 15.83 9.90
C PHE A 186 10.79 15.98 9.96
N GLU A 187 11.43 15.34 8.99
CA GLU A 187 12.83 15.51 8.67
C GLU A 187 12.96 16.14 7.28
N THR A 188 14.01 16.94 7.08
CA THR A 188 14.31 17.50 5.75
C THR A 188 15.15 16.51 4.95
N ALA A 189 14.81 16.33 3.68
CA ALA A 189 15.54 15.48 2.75
C ALA A 189 16.04 16.31 1.56
N GLU A 190 17.21 15.97 1.05
CA GLU A 190 17.73 16.55 -0.19
C GLU A 190 17.19 15.83 -1.42
N THR A 191 16.92 14.53 -1.30
CA THR A 191 16.47 13.68 -2.40
C THR A 191 15.44 12.67 -1.91
N VAL A 192 14.42 12.41 -2.73
CA VAL A 192 13.41 11.35 -2.50
C VAL A 192 13.32 10.49 -3.75
N PRO A 193 13.60 9.19 -3.68
CA PRO A 193 13.48 8.28 -4.81
C PRO A 193 12.02 7.94 -5.14
N ALA A 194 11.82 7.33 -6.30
CA ALA A 194 10.53 6.75 -6.69
C ALA A 194 10.00 5.79 -5.61
N GLY A 195 8.68 5.84 -5.38
CA GLY A 195 8.01 5.15 -4.27
C GLY A 195 7.91 5.99 -3.00
N GLY A 196 8.77 6.98 -2.82
CA GLY A 196 8.77 7.85 -1.65
C GLY A 196 7.59 8.82 -1.62
N VAL A 197 7.13 9.13 -0.41
CA VAL A 197 6.07 10.09 -0.13
C VAL A 197 6.67 11.26 0.63
N CYS A 198 6.41 12.48 0.20
CA CYS A 198 6.97 13.67 0.83
C CYS A 198 6.05 14.88 0.69
N ALA A 199 6.37 15.94 1.43
CA ALA A 199 5.76 17.24 1.28
C ALA A 199 6.81 18.25 0.79
N VAL A 200 6.44 19.03 -0.22
CA VAL A 200 7.33 19.94 -0.94
C VAL A 200 6.90 21.37 -0.73
N GLN A 201 7.87 22.26 -0.48
CA GLN A 201 7.70 23.70 -0.53
C GLN A 201 8.20 24.27 -1.87
N GLY A 202 7.57 25.36 -2.33
CA GLY A 202 7.97 26.06 -3.55
C GLY A 202 7.00 25.90 -4.72
N LEU A 203 6.06 24.94 -4.63
CA LEU A 203 5.04 24.73 -5.65
C LEU A 203 3.73 25.42 -5.23
N THR A 204 3.31 26.44 -5.98
CA THR A 204 2.19 27.32 -5.57
C THR A 204 0.87 26.98 -6.26
N GLN A 205 0.90 26.39 -7.46
CA GLN A 205 -0.28 26.18 -8.30
C GLN A 205 -0.65 24.70 -8.51
N THR A 206 0.03 23.78 -7.80
CA THR A 206 -0.29 22.36 -7.81
C THR A 206 -1.66 22.07 -7.19
N TYR A 207 -2.30 20.97 -7.57
CA TYR A 207 -3.60 20.54 -7.03
C TYR A 207 -3.64 19.02 -6.81
N PRO A 208 -4.51 18.53 -5.91
CA PRO A 208 -4.68 17.10 -5.69
C PRO A 208 -5.16 16.37 -6.96
N GLY A 209 -4.50 15.24 -7.27
CA GLY A 209 -4.76 14.45 -8.47
C GLY A 209 -3.86 14.79 -9.66
N GLN A 210 -3.07 15.85 -9.59
CA GLN A 210 -2.08 16.20 -10.60
C GLN A 210 -0.97 15.15 -10.64
N GLY A 211 -0.56 14.75 -11.83
CA GLY A 211 0.57 13.89 -12.14
C GLY A 211 1.43 14.47 -13.22
#